data_cbc8a1af9b27eb3947024bbbf26ba511
#
_entry.id   cbc8a1af9b27eb3947024bbbf26ba511
#
_cell.length_a   1.000
_cell.length_b   1.000
_cell.length_c   1.000
_cell.angle_alpha   90.00
_cell.angle_beta   90.00
_cell.angle_gamma   90.00
#
_symmetry.space_group_name_H-M   'P 1'
#
loop_
_entity.id
_entity.type
_entity.pdbx_description
1 polymer ?
#
loop_
_entity_poly.entity_id
_entity_poly.type
_entity_poly.pdbx_seq_one_letter_code
_entity_poly.pdbx_strand_id
1 'polypeptide(L)'
;VGSEMCIRDSQYPVFVANVDGQPKYIMALHGAGLWGPLWGYISVDSDKNTIYGADFSHQGETPGLGAEISKPAFSNEFKGKKIFMSGEFKSVAVVKPGKSVAGQDYVDGISGGTITSKGVDEMLFNSLSGYVKFLTSQN
;
A
#
# COMPACT_ATOMS: atom_id res chain seq x y z
N VAL A 1 22.04 3.02 7.11
CA VAL A 1 21.10 2.80 6.03
C VAL A 1 20.88 4.10 5.28
N GLY A 2 21.28 4.15 4.04
CA GLY A 2 21.04 5.30 3.19
C GLY A 2 19.75 5.16 2.42
N SER A 3 19.19 6.28 2.02
CA SER A 3 18.05 6.27 1.13
C SER A 3 18.26 7.37 0.08
N GLU A 4 17.79 7.11 -1.10
CA GLU A 4 17.86 8.08 -2.17
C GLU A 4 16.54 8.06 -2.93
N MET A 5 16.18 9.20 -3.48
CA MET A 5 14.95 9.32 -4.24
C MET A 5 15.26 9.15 -5.72
N CYS A 6 14.53 8.24 -6.34
CA CYS A 6 14.59 8.02 -7.78
C CYS A 6 13.28 8.51 -8.37
N ILE A 7 13.27 9.61 -9.10
CA ILE A 7 12.07 10.19 -9.65
C ILE A 7 11.91 9.74 -11.10
N ARG A 8 10.90 8.89 -11.35
CA ARG A 8 10.52 8.47 -12.71
C ARG A 8 9.56 9.46 -13.33
N ASP A 9 8.72 10.01 -12.47
CA ASP A 9 7.71 11.00 -12.83
C ASP A 9 7.52 11.87 -11.61
N SER A 10 7.35 13.16 -11.78
CA SER A 10 7.18 14.09 -10.66
C SER A 10 5.98 13.74 -9.79
N GLN A 11 4.98 13.04 -10.34
CA GLN A 11 3.78 12.64 -9.60
C GLN A 11 3.95 11.30 -8.88
N TYR A 12 4.95 10.52 -9.25
CA TYR A 12 5.15 9.17 -8.71
C TYR A 12 6.59 8.95 -8.28
N PRO A 13 7.02 9.66 -7.22
CA PRO A 13 8.39 9.49 -6.73
C PRO A 13 8.59 8.13 -6.09
N VAL A 14 9.76 7.55 -6.32
CA VAL A 14 10.15 6.29 -5.70
C VAL A 14 11.40 6.55 -4.86
N PHE A 15 11.33 6.13 -3.60
CA PHE A 15 12.48 6.20 -2.69
C PHE A 15 13.11 4.83 -2.59
N VAL A 16 14.44 4.79 -2.55
CA VAL A 16 15.17 3.54 -2.43
C VAL A 16 15.87 3.51 -1.08
N ALA A 17 15.63 2.45 -0.32
CA ALA A 17 16.32 2.23 0.95
C ALA A 17 17.05 0.89 0.88
N ASN A 18 18.29 0.86 1.36
CA ASN A 18 19.05 -0.38 1.44
C ASN A 18 18.90 -0.97 2.83
N VAL A 19 18.43 -2.22 2.88
CA VAL A 19 18.27 -2.96 4.12
C VAL A 19 19.04 -4.27 3.97
N ASP A 20 20.07 -4.44 4.78
CA ASP A 20 20.94 -5.63 4.74
C ASP A 20 21.47 -5.92 3.34
N GLY A 21 21.84 -4.86 2.61
CA GLY A 21 22.41 -4.97 1.27
C GLY A 21 21.37 -5.19 0.17
N GLN A 22 20.09 -5.20 0.49
CA GLN A 22 19.01 -5.38 -0.48
C GLN A 22 18.23 -4.08 -0.64
N PRO A 23 17.97 -3.64 -1.87
CA PRO A 23 17.16 -2.45 -2.08
C PRO A 23 15.70 -2.71 -1.80
N LYS A 24 15.06 -1.76 -1.13
CA LYS A 24 13.61 -1.74 -0.93
C LYS A 24 13.09 -0.47 -1.59
N TYR A 25 12.00 -0.58 -2.31
CA TYR A 25 11.44 0.55 -3.06
C TYR A 25 10.21 1.05 -2.34
N ILE A 26 10.16 2.34 -2.06
CA ILE A 26 9.09 2.96 -1.26
C ILE A 26 8.27 3.86 -2.17
N MET A 27 6.97 3.65 -2.21
CA MET A 27 6.04 4.37 -3.06
C MET A 27 5.00 5.09 -2.21
N ALA A 28 4.64 6.31 -2.61
CA ALA A 28 3.68 7.12 -1.88
C ALA A 28 2.25 6.84 -2.33
N LEU A 29 1.33 6.90 -1.39
CA LEU A 29 -0.09 6.65 -1.61
C LEU A 29 -0.90 7.88 -1.21
N HIS A 30 -1.93 8.19 -1.99
CA HIS A 30 -2.86 9.27 -1.69
C HIS A 30 -4.28 8.84 -2.02
N GLY A 31 -5.20 9.11 -1.13
CA GLY A 31 -6.60 8.74 -1.31
C GLY A 31 -7.52 9.52 -0.40
N ALA A 32 -8.75 9.05 -0.28
CA ALA A 32 -9.77 9.70 0.54
C ALA A 32 -10.54 8.67 1.35
N GLY A 33 -10.78 9.00 2.62
CA GLY A 33 -11.61 8.20 3.51
C GLY A 33 -12.98 8.84 3.71
N LEU A 34 -13.62 8.47 4.81
CA LEU A 34 -14.95 8.99 5.13
C LEU A 34 -14.91 10.48 5.48
N TRP A 35 -13.91 10.92 6.24
CA TRP A 35 -13.87 12.28 6.80
C TRP A 35 -12.77 13.14 6.21
N GLY A 36 -11.93 12.63 5.36
CA GLY A 36 -10.87 13.45 4.78
C GLY A 36 -9.81 12.63 4.08
N PRO A 37 -8.69 13.27 3.72
CA PRO A 37 -7.65 12.59 2.98
C PRO A 37 -6.98 11.46 3.76
N LEU A 38 -6.57 10.46 3.02
CA LEU A 38 -5.75 9.36 3.50
C LEU A 38 -4.44 9.41 2.72
N TRP A 39 -3.37 8.94 3.34
CA TRP A 39 -2.09 8.79 2.65
C TRP A 39 -1.28 7.69 3.31
N GLY A 40 -0.18 7.35 2.70
CA GLY A 40 0.69 6.34 3.26
C GLY A 40 1.81 5.98 2.32
N TYR A 41 2.49 4.89 2.66
CA TYR A 41 3.60 4.37 1.90
C TYR A 41 3.51 2.86 1.84
N ILE A 42 3.89 2.32 0.69
CA ILE A 42 4.10 0.88 0.53
C ILE A 42 5.56 0.71 0.12
N SER A 43 6.27 -0.17 0.80
CA SER A 43 7.60 -0.58 0.37
C SER A 43 7.55 -2.01 -0.14
N VAL A 44 8.29 -2.27 -1.21
CA VAL A 44 8.38 -3.60 -1.80
C VAL A 44 9.82 -4.07 -1.80
N ASP A 45 9.98 -5.38 -1.81
CA ASP A 45 11.30 -6.01 -1.93
C ASP A 45 11.91 -5.76 -3.30
N SER A 46 13.13 -6.19 -3.49
CA SER A 46 13.84 -6.02 -4.76
C SER A 46 13.13 -6.69 -5.94
N ASP A 47 12.21 -7.63 -5.68
CA ASP A 47 11.40 -8.25 -6.72
C ASP A 47 10.31 -7.31 -7.26
N LYS A 48 10.11 -6.15 -6.61
CA LYS A 48 9.10 -5.16 -6.98
C LYS A 48 7.67 -5.70 -6.96
N ASN A 49 7.43 -6.71 -6.16
CA ASN A 49 6.12 -7.36 -6.06
C ASN A 49 5.71 -7.64 -4.61
N THR A 50 6.63 -8.23 -3.83
CA THR A 50 6.31 -8.61 -2.45
C THR A 50 6.41 -7.40 -1.54
N ILE A 51 5.36 -7.12 -0.78
CA ILE A 51 5.34 -5.98 0.14
C ILE A 51 6.25 -6.27 1.33
N TYR A 52 7.22 -5.38 1.54
CA TYR A 52 8.12 -5.44 2.68
C TYR A 52 7.49 -4.75 3.90
N GLY A 53 6.77 -3.65 3.68
CA GLY A 53 6.10 -2.94 4.74
C GLY A 53 5.09 -1.95 4.21
N ALA A 54 4.24 -1.46 5.10
CA ALA A 54 3.22 -0.49 4.78
C ALA A 54 3.03 0.44 5.95
N ASP A 55 2.59 1.67 5.66
CA ASP A 55 2.26 2.64 6.69
C ASP A 55 1.13 3.50 6.16
N PHE A 56 0.14 3.75 7.00
CA PHE A 56 -1.04 4.52 6.61
C PHE A 56 -1.31 5.62 7.61
N SER A 57 -1.89 6.71 7.12
CA SER A 57 -2.22 7.86 7.95
C SER A 57 -3.51 8.50 7.44
N HIS A 58 -4.09 9.34 8.26
CA HIS A 58 -5.32 10.02 7.93
C HIS A 58 -5.33 11.41 8.57
N GLN A 59 -6.23 12.27 8.11
CA GLN A 59 -6.37 13.59 8.71
C GLN A 59 -7.44 13.63 9.80
N GLY A 60 -8.61 13.03 9.56
CA GLY A 60 -9.71 13.21 10.49
C GLY A 60 -10.63 12.01 10.66
N GLU A 61 -10.15 10.78 10.45
CA GLU A 61 -10.99 9.61 10.65
C GLU A 61 -11.27 9.38 12.13
N THR A 62 -12.36 8.69 12.43
CA THR A 62 -12.84 8.51 13.80
C THR A 62 -11.98 7.52 14.59
N PRO A 63 -11.48 7.91 15.78
CA PRO A 63 -10.72 6.99 16.63
C PRO A 63 -11.51 5.73 16.96
N GLY A 64 -10.82 4.58 16.93
CA GLY A 64 -11.46 3.28 17.17
C GLY A 64 -12.21 2.73 15.97
N LEU A 65 -12.41 3.53 14.94
CA LEU A 65 -13.08 3.13 13.71
C LEU A 65 -12.10 3.32 12.54
N GLY A 66 -12.36 4.28 11.64
CA GLY A 66 -11.50 4.51 10.50
C GLY A 66 -10.05 4.84 10.84
N ALA A 67 -9.81 5.53 11.95
CA ALA A 67 -8.46 5.89 12.37
C ALA A 67 -7.56 4.68 12.67
N GLU A 68 -8.14 3.51 12.81
CA GLU A 68 -7.37 2.29 13.09
C GLU A 68 -6.46 1.88 11.92
N ILE A 69 -6.64 2.45 10.73
CA ILE A 69 -5.74 2.19 9.62
C ILE A 69 -4.30 2.62 9.92
N SER A 70 -4.11 3.58 10.83
CA SER A 70 -2.78 4.06 11.21
C SER A 70 -2.09 3.16 12.25
N LYS A 71 -2.75 2.11 12.71
CA LYS A 71 -2.21 1.22 13.74
C LYS A 71 -1.41 0.08 13.10
N PRO A 72 -0.35 -0.41 13.81
CA PRO A 72 0.44 -1.52 13.29
C PRO A 72 -0.36 -2.79 13.01
N ALA A 73 -1.42 -3.05 13.75
CA ALA A 73 -2.24 -4.23 13.55
C ALA A 73 -2.80 -4.29 12.11
N PHE A 74 -3.14 -3.13 11.54
CA PHE A 74 -3.62 -3.06 10.17
C PHE A 74 -2.46 -3.11 9.16
N SER A 75 -1.46 -2.26 9.33
CA SER A 75 -0.37 -2.17 8.36
C SER A 75 0.45 -3.45 8.29
N ASN A 76 0.59 -4.17 9.40
CA ASN A 76 1.36 -5.41 9.42
C ASN A 76 0.72 -6.53 8.59
N GLU A 77 -0.58 -6.46 8.32
CA GLU A 77 -1.24 -7.45 7.48
C GLU A 77 -0.72 -7.43 6.04
N PHE A 78 -0.17 -6.31 5.61
CA PHE A 78 0.30 -6.14 4.23
C PHE A 78 1.64 -6.83 3.97
N LYS A 79 2.40 -7.13 5.01
CA LYS A 79 3.73 -7.74 4.84
C LYS A 79 3.61 -9.09 4.18
N GLY A 80 4.39 -9.29 3.12
CA GLY A 80 4.40 -10.55 2.38
C GLY A 80 3.31 -10.67 1.33
N LYS A 81 2.40 -9.71 1.25
CA LYS A 81 1.36 -9.71 0.21
C LYS A 81 1.96 -9.30 -1.12
N LYS A 82 1.35 -9.73 -2.20
CA LYS A 82 1.86 -9.48 -3.55
C LYS A 82 0.95 -8.53 -4.31
N ILE A 83 1.58 -7.60 -5.03
CA ILE A 83 0.88 -6.60 -5.83
C ILE A 83 0.45 -7.19 -7.17
N PHE A 84 1.26 -8.11 -7.70
CA PHE A 84 0.99 -8.77 -8.98
C PHE A 84 0.66 -10.23 -8.76
N MET A 85 -0.29 -10.74 -9.53
CA MET A 85 -0.63 -12.16 -9.57
C MET A 85 -0.55 -12.64 -11.01
N SER A 86 0.24 -13.69 -11.24
CA SER A 86 0.43 -14.26 -12.58
C SER A 86 0.85 -13.22 -13.62
N GLY A 87 1.66 -12.25 -13.20
CA GLY A 87 2.15 -11.19 -14.08
C GLY A 87 1.20 -10.03 -14.29
N GLU A 88 0.01 -10.06 -13.69
CA GLU A 88 -0.96 -8.98 -13.82
C GLU A 88 -1.00 -8.12 -12.56
N PHE A 89 -1.14 -6.81 -12.76
CA PHE A 89 -1.31 -5.88 -11.63
C PHE A 89 -2.69 -6.07 -11.02
N LYS A 90 -2.72 -6.38 -9.73
CA LYS A 90 -3.96 -6.60 -8.98
C LYS A 90 -4.10 -5.68 -7.77
N SER A 91 -2.99 -5.12 -7.28
CA SER A 91 -2.96 -4.44 -5.99
C SER A 91 -3.27 -5.43 -4.85
N VAL A 92 -3.49 -4.92 -3.66
CA VAL A 92 -3.91 -5.73 -2.51
C VAL A 92 -5.28 -5.21 -2.09
N ALA A 93 -6.26 -6.11 -2.04
CA ALA A 93 -7.61 -5.73 -1.67
C ALA A 93 -7.73 -5.54 -0.16
N VAL A 94 -8.57 -4.60 0.25
CA VAL A 94 -8.98 -4.45 1.64
C VAL A 94 -10.44 -4.86 1.71
N VAL A 95 -10.71 -5.96 2.38
CA VAL A 95 -12.05 -6.57 2.39
C VAL A 95 -12.63 -6.57 3.80
N LYS A 96 -13.94 -6.76 3.89
CA LYS A 96 -14.58 -6.92 5.19
C LYS A 96 -13.95 -8.09 5.95
N PRO A 97 -13.74 -7.96 7.26
CA PRO A 97 -13.19 -9.07 8.04
C PRO A 97 -14.00 -10.35 7.81
N GLY A 98 -13.30 -11.44 7.53
CA GLY A 98 -13.93 -12.73 7.26
C GLY A 98 -14.30 -12.97 5.80
N LYS A 99 -14.10 -11.98 4.92
CA LYS A 99 -14.33 -12.14 3.49
C LYS A 99 -13.03 -12.47 2.79
N SER A 100 -13.12 -12.93 1.55
CA SER A 100 -11.95 -13.26 0.74
C SER A 100 -12.20 -12.85 -0.71
N VAL A 101 -11.09 -12.72 -1.46
CA VAL A 101 -11.12 -12.37 -2.88
C VAL A 101 -10.26 -13.39 -3.62
N ALA A 102 -10.80 -13.94 -4.69
CA ALA A 102 -10.04 -14.86 -5.53
C ALA A 102 -9.15 -14.07 -6.51
N GLY A 103 -7.96 -14.59 -6.77
CA GLY A 103 -7.09 -14.05 -7.81
C GLY A 103 -6.26 -12.84 -7.39
N GLN A 104 -6.29 -12.44 -6.12
CA GLN A 104 -5.40 -11.41 -5.61
C GLN A 104 -5.23 -11.56 -4.11
N ASP A 105 -4.15 -11.01 -3.58
CA ASP A 105 -3.94 -10.97 -2.13
C ASP A 105 -4.86 -9.94 -1.51
N TYR A 106 -5.18 -10.13 -0.25
CA TYR A 106 -6.10 -9.25 0.47
C TYR A 106 -5.74 -9.19 1.94
N VAL A 107 -6.23 -8.15 2.59
CA VAL A 107 -6.13 -7.97 4.04
C VAL A 107 -7.51 -7.67 4.58
N ASP A 108 -7.70 -7.91 5.89
CA ASP A 108 -8.94 -7.55 6.55
C ASP A 108 -8.98 -6.05 6.80
N GLY A 109 -10.10 -5.44 6.46
CA GLY A 109 -10.35 -4.03 6.76
C GLY A 109 -10.69 -3.83 8.23
N ILE A 110 -11.05 -2.59 8.56
CA ILE A 110 -11.37 -2.21 9.92
C ILE A 110 -12.85 -2.44 10.18
N SER A 111 -13.17 -3.23 11.20
CA SER A 111 -14.55 -3.41 11.65
C SER A 111 -15.10 -2.06 12.14
N GLY A 112 -16.24 -1.66 11.62
CA GLY A 112 -16.79 -0.34 11.92
C GLY A 112 -16.18 0.80 11.12
N GLY A 113 -15.18 0.51 10.29
CA GLY A 113 -14.54 1.52 9.43
C GLY A 113 -14.64 1.13 7.95
N THR A 114 -15.81 0.69 7.51
CA THR A 114 -16.01 0.15 6.16
C THR A 114 -15.67 1.17 5.07
N ILE A 115 -16.13 2.41 5.22
CA ILE A 115 -15.88 3.43 4.19
C ILE A 115 -14.41 3.81 4.14
N THR A 116 -13.76 3.95 5.28
CA THR A 116 -12.33 4.23 5.33
C THR A 116 -11.53 3.07 4.75
N SER A 117 -11.91 1.84 5.07
CA SER A 117 -11.27 0.64 4.52
C SER A 117 -11.40 0.58 3.01
N LYS A 118 -12.57 0.91 2.48
CA LYS A 118 -12.79 1.00 1.04
C LYS A 118 -11.92 2.10 0.42
N GLY A 119 -11.78 3.21 1.13
CA GLY A 119 -10.88 4.29 0.69
C GLY A 119 -9.43 3.84 0.59
N VAL A 120 -8.97 3.02 1.53
CA VAL A 120 -7.62 2.44 1.47
C VAL A 120 -7.50 1.50 0.28
N ASP A 121 -8.51 0.66 0.03
CA ASP A 121 -8.52 -0.24 -1.11
C ASP A 121 -8.38 0.52 -2.42
N GLU A 122 -9.19 1.57 -2.61
CA GLU A 122 -9.12 2.40 -3.80
C GLU A 122 -7.80 3.16 -3.90
N MET A 123 -7.31 3.66 -2.78
CA MET A 123 -6.02 4.36 -2.72
C MET A 123 -4.88 3.46 -3.18
N LEU A 124 -4.86 2.22 -2.68
CA LEU A 124 -3.84 1.26 -3.09
C LEU A 124 -3.90 1.00 -4.59
N PHE A 125 -5.07 0.71 -5.11
CA PHE A 125 -5.21 0.42 -6.53
C PHE A 125 -4.81 1.63 -7.39
N ASN A 126 -5.38 2.79 -7.08
CA ASN A 126 -5.15 3.98 -7.90
C ASN A 126 -3.72 4.49 -7.81
N SER A 127 -3.15 4.52 -6.62
CA SER A 127 -1.78 5.00 -6.44
C SER A 127 -0.77 4.04 -7.03
N LEU A 128 -0.92 2.74 -6.75
CA LEU A 128 0.03 1.76 -7.27
C LEU A 128 -0.08 1.59 -8.77
N SER A 129 -1.27 1.81 -9.36
CA SER A 129 -1.40 1.74 -10.82
C SER A 129 -0.51 2.75 -11.52
N GLY A 130 -0.27 3.91 -10.89
CA GLY A 130 0.66 4.91 -11.43
C GLY A 130 2.12 4.46 -11.38
N TYR A 131 2.44 3.48 -10.54
CA TYR A 131 3.80 2.94 -10.41
C TYR A 131 4.02 1.69 -11.24
N VAL A 132 3.02 1.19 -11.97
CA VAL A 132 3.14 -0.09 -12.69
C VAL A 132 4.33 -0.10 -13.65
N LYS A 133 4.56 1.01 -14.36
CA LYS A 133 5.72 1.12 -15.26
C LYS A 133 7.02 0.87 -14.53
N PHE A 134 7.19 1.48 -13.35
CA PHE A 134 8.38 1.27 -12.54
C PHE A 134 8.45 -0.18 -12.05
N LEU A 135 7.32 -0.70 -11.55
CA LEU A 135 7.28 -2.03 -10.94
C LEU A 135 7.54 -3.13 -11.96
N THR A 136 7.23 -2.89 -13.23
CA THR A 136 7.47 -3.87 -14.30
C THR A 136 8.79 -3.63 -15.03
N SER A 137 9.52 -2.56 -14.70
CA SER A 137 10.80 -2.27 -15.33
C SER A 137 11.86 -3.27 -14.88
N GLN A 138 12.87 -3.47 -15.72
CA GLN A 138 13.94 -4.44 -15.45
C GLN A 138 15.12 -3.83 -14.70
N ASN A 139 15.05 -2.55 -14.40
CA ASN A 139 16.16 -1.86 -13.73
C ASN A 139 15.80 -1.53 -12.30
#